data_b5360fac3642330325ebad1c8fcc8273
#
_entry.id   b5360fac3642330325ebad1c8fcc8273
#
_cell.length_a   1.000
_cell.length_b   1.000
_cell.length_c   1.000
_cell.angle_alpha   90.00
_cell.angle_beta   90.00
_cell.angle_gamma   90.00
#
_symmetry.space_group_name_H-M   'P 1'
#
loop_
_entity.id
_entity.type
_entity.pdbx_description
1 polymer ?
#
loop_
_entity_poly.entity_id
_entity_poly.type
_entity_poly.pdbx_seq_one_letter_code
_entity_poly.pdbx_strand_id
1 'polypeptide(L)'
;MTGRRLSSSLTFFSKVVLPLVWIAGFVLCAASVFFVSPGKAPDPGLQSLKWAFLLVSLVGAPAFLWFAAGLKRVTRDGPDLLVSNYRRELRVQVGEIRHVYQSWAVSPWRVVIEMRSPTELDSTFVFIPRFRDGLTHRALGGQHPVVEEIRAMCDAAR
;
A
#
# COMPACT_ATOMS: atom_id res chain seq x y z
N MET A 1 -20.03 -7.75 -16.25
CA MET A 1 -18.76 -7.15 -16.75
C MET A 1 -17.64 -7.54 -15.78
N THR A 2 -16.78 -8.45 -16.19
CA THR A 2 -15.69 -8.99 -15.33
C THR A 2 -14.43 -8.19 -15.54
N GLY A 3 -14.30 -7.08 -14.82
CA GLY A 3 -13.08 -6.27 -14.84
C GLY A 3 -11.86 -7.08 -14.37
N ARG A 4 -10.75 -7.03 -15.11
CA ARG A 4 -9.49 -7.68 -14.71
C ARG A 4 -8.82 -6.88 -13.60
N ARG A 5 -8.65 -7.47 -12.43
CA ARG A 5 -7.91 -6.83 -11.33
C ARG A 5 -6.43 -6.68 -11.70
N LEU A 6 -5.91 -5.47 -11.67
CA LEU A 6 -4.49 -5.15 -11.84
C LEU A 6 -3.76 -5.11 -10.49
N SER A 7 -4.49 -4.68 -9.44
CA SER A 7 -3.94 -4.64 -8.08
C SER A 7 -3.98 -6.00 -7.39
N SER A 8 -2.97 -6.27 -6.56
CA SER A 8 -2.86 -7.46 -5.73
C SER A 8 -3.82 -7.40 -4.52
N SER A 9 -4.18 -8.57 -3.98
CA SER A 9 -4.77 -8.70 -2.64
C SER A 9 -3.83 -8.17 -1.54
N LEU A 10 -2.52 -8.13 -1.81
CA LEU A 10 -1.53 -7.50 -0.94
C LEU A 10 -1.81 -6.02 -0.70
N THR A 11 -2.46 -5.32 -1.63
CA THR A 11 -2.88 -3.92 -1.43
C THR A 11 -3.84 -3.80 -0.26
N PHE A 12 -4.83 -4.70 -0.17
CA PHE A 12 -5.76 -4.74 0.97
C PHE A 12 -5.04 -5.17 2.25
N PHE A 13 -4.23 -6.23 2.16
CA PHE A 13 -3.46 -6.72 3.31
C PHE A 13 -2.55 -5.63 3.88
N SER A 14 -1.78 -4.95 3.04
CA SER A 14 -0.88 -3.88 3.46
C SER A 14 -1.62 -2.64 3.97
N LYS A 15 -2.85 -2.40 3.49
CA LYS A 15 -3.63 -1.23 3.89
C LYS A 15 -4.37 -1.41 5.20
N VAL A 16 -4.86 -2.63 5.47
CA VAL A 16 -5.78 -2.89 6.60
C VAL A 16 -5.18 -3.86 7.59
N VAL A 17 -4.78 -5.05 7.12
CA VAL A 17 -4.39 -6.15 8.01
C VAL A 17 -3.05 -5.87 8.68
N LEU A 18 -2.06 -5.44 7.91
CA LEU A 18 -0.72 -5.22 8.42
C LEU A 18 -0.65 -4.11 9.49
N PRO A 19 -1.31 -2.93 9.33
CA PRO A 19 -1.40 -1.93 10.39
C PRO A 19 -2.09 -2.45 11.67
N LEU A 20 -3.19 -3.19 11.50
CA LEU A 20 -3.92 -3.75 12.65
C LEU A 20 -3.07 -4.76 13.42
N VAL A 21 -2.40 -5.68 12.73
CA VAL A 21 -1.51 -6.67 13.35
C VAL A 21 -0.34 -5.98 14.03
N TRP A 22 0.24 -4.96 13.40
CA TRP A 22 1.31 -4.16 13.99
C TRP A 22 0.86 -3.50 15.30
N ILE A 23 -0.22 -2.73 15.25
CA ILE A 23 -0.75 -2.02 16.43
C ILE A 23 -1.09 -3.03 17.53
N ALA A 24 -1.83 -4.09 17.21
CA ALA A 24 -2.20 -5.11 18.17
C ALA A 24 -0.97 -5.79 18.78
N GLY A 25 0.03 -6.13 17.99
CA GLY A 25 1.28 -6.75 18.45
C GLY A 25 2.03 -5.86 19.45
N PHE A 26 2.22 -4.58 19.11
CA PHE A 26 2.92 -3.66 20.00
C PHE A 26 2.14 -3.34 21.28
N VAL A 27 0.80 -3.20 21.18
CA VAL A 27 -0.06 -3.01 22.34
C VAL A 27 -0.01 -4.23 23.26
N LEU A 28 -0.07 -5.44 22.71
CA LEU A 28 0.06 -6.68 23.51
C LEU A 28 1.44 -6.81 24.16
N CYS A 29 2.51 -6.47 23.42
CA CYS A 29 3.86 -6.45 23.99
C CYS A 29 3.98 -5.42 25.13
N ALA A 30 3.47 -4.23 24.95
CA ALA A 30 3.45 -3.22 26.01
C ALA A 30 2.64 -3.71 27.22
N ALA A 31 1.45 -4.26 26.99
CA ALA A 31 0.59 -4.79 28.06
C ALA A 31 1.28 -5.94 28.82
N SER A 32 1.93 -6.88 28.12
CA SER A 32 2.61 -8.00 28.77
C SER A 32 3.70 -7.53 29.73
N VAL A 33 4.46 -6.50 29.38
CA VAL A 33 5.49 -5.91 30.27
C VAL A 33 4.87 -5.27 31.50
N PHE A 34 3.65 -4.72 31.39
CA PHE A 34 2.95 -4.16 32.56
C PHE A 34 2.43 -5.24 33.52
N PHE A 35 2.00 -6.40 32.99
CA PHE A 35 1.35 -7.45 33.79
C PHE A 35 2.31 -8.51 34.33
N VAL A 36 3.50 -8.66 33.75
CA VAL A 36 4.47 -9.69 34.13
C VAL A 36 5.19 -9.38 35.45
N SER A 37 5.12 -8.16 36.00
CA SER A 37 5.86 -7.80 37.22
C SER A 37 4.97 -7.11 38.28
N PRO A 38 3.84 -7.68 38.72
CA PRO A 38 3.17 -7.16 39.91
C PRO A 38 3.99 -7.53 41.16
N GLY A 39 4.62 -6.55 41.77
CA GLY A 39 5.23 -6.70 43.10
C GLY A 39 6.74 -6.92 43.19
N LYS A 40 7.46 -6.98 42.08
CA LYS A 40 8.94 -6.93 42.10
C LYS A 40 9.43 -5.54 41.71
N ALA A 41 10.55 -5.10 42.29
CA ALA A 41 11.21 -3.88 41.85
C ALA A 41 11.44 -3.93 40.32
N PRO A 42 11.01 -2.92 39.58
CA PRO A 42 11.11 -2.96 38.13
C PRO A 42 12.57 -2.99 37.70
N ASP A 43 12.95 -4.03 36.96
CA ASP A 43 14.26 -4.11 36.34
C ASP A 43 14.40 -2.89 35.39
N PRO A 44 15.47 -2.07 35.54
CA PRO A 44 15.68 -0.89 34.69
C PRO A 44 15.63 -1.20 33.18
N GLY A 45 16.07 -2.41 32.77
CA GLY A 45 16.01 -2.87 31.38
C GLY A 45 14.59 -3.08 30.89
N LEU A 46 13.70 -3.68 31.68
CA LEU A 46 12.31 -3.89 31.35
C LEU A 46 11.55 -2.55 31.29
N GLN A 47 11.90 -1.60 32.14
CA GLN A 47 11.28 -0.28 32.14
C GLN A 47 11.65 0.51 30.87
N SER A 48 12.90 0.46 30.44
CA SER A 48 13.36 1.08 29.20
C SER A 48 12.68 0.45 27.99
N LEU A 49 12.54 -0.86 27.97
CA LEU A 49 11.87 -1.60 26.89
C LEU A 49 10.40 -1.23 26.76
N LYS A 50 9.69 -1.04 27.87
CA LYS A 50 8.29 -0.58 27.89
C LYS A 50 8.12 0.77 27.20
N TRP A 51 8.97 1.75 27.54
CA TRP A 51 8.92 3.05 26.91
C TRP A 51 9.28 3.00 25.44
N ALA A 52 10.25 2.16 25.05
CA ALA A 52 10.58 1.93 23.65
C ALA A 52 9.39 1.37 22.85
N PHE A 53 8.66 0.38 23.37
CA PHE A 53 7.46 -0.15 22.71
C PHE A 53 6.35 0.89 22.58
N LEU A 54 6.12 1.69 23.61
CA LEU A 54 5.12 2.76 23.56
C LEU A 54 5.51 3.83 22.52
N LEU A 55 6.76 4.24 22.48
CA LEU A 55 7.26 5.21 21.51
C LEU A 55 7.13 4.69 20.07
N VAL A 56 7.57 3.45 19.84
CA VAL A 56 7.45 2.82 18.51
C VAL A 56 5.99 2.67 18.10
N SER A 57 5.09 2.37 19.01
CA SER A 57 3.65 2.31 18.74
C SER A 57 3.07 3.68 18.41
N LEU A 58 3.43 4.69 19.20
CA LEU A 58 2.90 6.05 19.06
C LEU A 58 3.35 6.73 17.75
N VAL A 59 4.59 6.52 17.35
CA VAL A 59 5.16 7.12 16.13
C VAL A 59 4.96 6.21 14.91
N GLY A 60 5.18 4.92 15.09
CA GLY A 60 5.14 3.93 14.00
C GLY A 60 3.73 3.71 13.46
N ALA A 61 2.72 3.66 14.32
CA ALA A 61 1.34 3.42 13.88
C ALA A 61 0.80 4.55 12.96
N PRO A 62 0.89 5.84 13.32
CA PRO A 62 0.45 6.92 12.42
C PRO A 62 1.26 6.96 11.12
N ALA A 63 2.59 6.78 11.19
CA ALA A 63 3.45 6.75 10.02
C ALA A 63 3.04 5.62 9.07
N PHE A 64 2.75 4.44 9.62
CA PHE A 64 2.33 3.28 8.86
C PHE A 64 0.93 3.47 8.23
N LEU A 65 -0.01 4.04 8.98
CA LEU A 65 -1.35 4.35 8.48
C LEU A 65 -1.30 5.39 7.37
N TRP A 66 -0.49 6.43 7.51
CA TRP A 66 -0.27 7.45 6.47
C TRP A 66 0.29 6.83 5.18
N PHE A 67 1.30 5.97 5.33
CA PHE A 67 1.91 5.25 4.21
C PHE A 67 0.91 4.30 3.50
N ALA A 68 0.05 3.63 4.27
CA ALA A 68 -0.95 2.71 3.76
C ALA A 68 -2.17 3.43 3.15
N ALA A 69 -2.49 4.64 3.63
CA ALA A 69 -3.64 5.42 3.16
C ALA A 69 -3.57 5.74 1.66
N GLY A 70 -2.35 5.97 1.14
CA GLY A 70 -2.12 6.26 -0.28
C GLY A 70 -2.41 5.10 -1.22
N LEU A 71 -2.49 3.86 -0.74
CA LEU A 71 -2.72 2.69 -1.57
C LEU A 71 -4.17 2.62 -2.07
N LYS A 72 -4.33 2.52 -3.40
CA LYS A 72 -5.62 2.39 -4.09
C LYS A 72 -5.73 0.99 -4.71
N ARG A 73 -6.94 0.54 -4.93
CA ARG A 73 -7.21 -0.66 -5.70
C ARG A 73 -7.50 -0.26 -7.14
N VAL A 74 -6.81 -0.88 -8.09
CA VAL A 74 -6.99 -0.60 -9.52
C VAL A 74 -7.47 -1.86 -10.23
N THR A 75 -8.53 -1.70 -11.01
CA THR A 75 -9.13 -2.76 -11.83
C THR A 75 -9.30 -2.21 -13.24
N ARG A 76 -8.99 -3.00 -14.25
CA ARG A 76 -9.26 -2.65 -15.64
C ARG A 76 -10.70 -3.01 -15.98
N ASP A 77 -11.45 -2.05 -16.54
CA ASP A 77 -12.81 -2.24 -17.05
C ASP A 77 -12.89 -1.75 -18.50
N GLY A 78 -12.57 -2.66 -19.42
CA GLY A 78 -12.46 -2.34 -20.84
C GLY A 78 -11.35 -1.36 -21.13
N PRO A 79 -11.66 -0.18 -21.75
CA PRO A 79 -10.69 0.88 -22.04
C PRO A 79 -10.37 1.75 -20.83
N ASP A 80 -11.15 1.66 -19.74
CA ASP A 80 -11.03 2.50 -18.56
C ASP A 80 -10.39 1.78 -17.39
N LEU A 81 -9.92 2.56 -16.41
CA LEU A 81 -9.46 2.06 -15.12
C LEU A 81 -10.46 2.41 -14.02
N LEU A 82 -10.81 1.43 -13.22
CA LEU A 82 -11.63 1.59 -12.04
C LEU A 82 -10.71 1.67 -10.82
N VAL A 83 -10.61 2.87 -10.25
CA VAL A 83 -9.77 3.14 -9.10
C VAL A 83 -10.64 3.22 -7.86
N SER A 84 -10.35 2.40 -6.86
CA SER A 84 -11.12 2.35 -5.62
C SER A 84 -10.24 2.63 -4.41
N ASN A 85 -10.74 3.47 -3.53
CA ASN A 85 -10.17 3.72 -2.21
C ASN A 85 -10.83 2.85 -1.12
N TYR A 86 -11.49 1.74 -1.51
CA TYR A 86 -12.33 0.86 -0.65
C TYR A 86 -13.59 1.52 -0.07
N ARG A 87 -13.73 2.84 -0.16
CA ARG A 87 -14.94 3.59 0.23
C ARG A 87 -15.68 4.18 -0.97
N ARG A 88 -14.92 4.60 -1.98
CA ARG A 88 -15.43 5.19 -3.22
C ARG A 88 -14.72 4.56 -4.40
N GLU A 89 -15.42 4.46 -5.51
CA GLU A 89 -14.89 4.01 -6.79
C GLU A 89 -14.99 5.14 -7.80
N LEU A 90 -13.91 5.36 -8.52
CA LEU A 90 -13.83 6.34 -9.59
C LEU A 90 -13.46 5.63 -10.89
N ARG A 91 -14.19 5.90 -11.94
CA ARG A 91 -13.84 5.49 -13.29
C ARG A 91 -12.93 6.55 -13.90
N VAL A 92 -11.74 6.14 -14.28
CA VAL A 92 -10.69 6.97 -14.84
C VAL A 92 -10.50 6.59 -16.29
N GLN A 93 -10.66 7.55 -17.20
CA GLN A 93 -10.36 7.36 -18.61
C GLN A 93 -8.85 7.30 -18.82
N VAL A 94 -8.39 6.34 -19.61
CA VAL A 94 -6.95 6.15 -19.83
C VAL A 94 -6.31 7.36 -20.52
N GLY A 95 -7.08 8.13 -21.31
CA GLY A 95 -6.62 9.37 -21.94
C GLY A 95 -6.27 10.51 -20.95
N GLU A 96 -6.79 10.47 -19.72
CA GLU A 96 -6.48 11.44 -18.67
C GLU A 96 -5.20 11.11 -17.89
N ILE A 97 -4.59 9.98 -18.18
CA ILE A 97 -3.33 9.59 -17.54
C ILE A 97 -2.18 10.38 -18.19
N ARG A 98 -1.37 11.01 -17.35
CA ARG A 98 -0.17 11.73 -17.74
C ARG A 98 1.04 10.82 -17.82
N HIS A 99 1.33 10.13 -16.72
CA HIS A 99 2.48 9.22 -16.60
C HIS A 99 2.12 7.96 -15.82
N VAL A 100 2.74 6.85 -16.21
CA VAL A 100 2.70 5.58 -15.48
C VAL A 100 4.12 5.07 -15.31
N TYR A 101 4.52 4.84 -14.07
CA TYR A 101 5.86 4.34 -13.77
C TYR A 101 5.86 3.41 -12.57
N GLN A 102 6.93 2.64 -12.47
CA GLN A 102 7.18 1.77 -11.34
C GLN A 102 8.10 2.48 -10.36
N SER A 103 7.69 2.54 -9.10
CA SER A 103 8.52 3.05 -8.01
C SER A 103 9.32 1.91 -7.39
N TRP A 104 10.63 2.08 -7.33
CA TRP A 104 11.59 1.15 -6.74
C TRP A 104 11.93 1.50 -5.29
N ALA A 105 11.52 2.67 -4.83
CA ALA A 105 11.91 3.22 -3.54
C ALA A 105 11.42 2.42 -2.33
N VAL A 106 10.42 1.54 -2.54
CA VAL A 106 9.77 0.80 -1.45
C VAL A 106 9.47 -0.63 -1.88
N SER A 107 9.70 -1.60 -0.99
CA SER A 107 9.26 -2.99 -1.15
C SER A 107 7.95 -3.22 -0.37
N PRO A 108 6.91 -3.82 -0.96
CA PRO A 108 6.80 -4.32 -2.35
C PRO A 108 6.70 -3.20 -3.38
N TRP A 109 7.12 -3.50 -4.62
CA TRP A 109 7.06 -2.54 -5.72
C TRP A 109 5.70 -1.94 -5.91
N ARG A 110 5.68 -0.67 -6.26
CA ARG A 110 4.46 0.09 -6.48
C ARG A 110 4.40 0.59 -7.91
N VAL A 111 3.22 0.58 -8.46
CA VAL A 111 2.90 1.29 -9.70
C VAL A 111 2.25 2.60 -9.32
N VAL A 112 2.75 3.66 -9.92
CA VAL A 112 2.26 5.03 -9.74
C VAL A 112 1.64 5.47 -11.06
N ILE A 113 0.41 5.96 -10.97
CA ILE A 113 -0.34 6.56 -12.08
C ILE A 113 -0.53 8.03 -11.74
N GLU A 114 0.00 8.92 -12.55
CA GLU A 114 -0.20 10.36 -12.45
C GLU A 114 -1.26 10.82 -13.44
N MET A 115 -2.21 11.58 -12.96
CA MET A 115 -3.29 12.15 -13.75
C MET A 115 -2.89 13.50 -14.34
N ARG A 116 -3.47 13.87 -15.48
CA ARG A 116 -3.31 15.21 -16.08
C ARG A 116 -4.03 16.28 -15.30
N SER A 117 -5.17 15.93 -14.72
CA SER A 117 -5.98 16.81 -13.88
C SER A 117 -6.27 16.14 -12.54
N PRO A 118 -6.37 16.89 -11.44
CA PRO A 118 -6.74 16.34 -10.16
C PRO A 118 -8.14 15.73 -10.24
N THR A 119 -8.30 14.55 -9.68
CA THR A 119 -9.59 13.85 -9.62
C THR A 119 -10.20 13.99 -8.22
N GLU A 120 -11.45 13.57 -8.06
CA GLU A 120 -12.11 13.56 -6.74
C GLU A 120 -11.39 12.70 -5.68
N LEU A 121 -10.59 11.71 -6.11
CA LEU A 121 -9.87 10.84 -5.20
C LEU A 121 -8.43 11.28 -4.95
N ASP A 122 -7.74 11.77 -5.99
CA ASP A 122 -6.35 12.26 -5.90
C ASP A 122 -5.84 12.63 -7.31
N SER A 123 -4.70 13.30 -7.39
CA SER A 123 -3.95 13.50 -8.64
C SER A 123 -2.99 12.35 -8.97
N THR A 124 -2.72 11.50 -7.98
CA THR A 124 -1.77 10.39 -8.09
C THR A 124 -2.35 9.13 -7.45
N PHE A 125 -2.36 8.03 -8.18
CA PHE A 125 -2.82 6.74 -7.71
C PHE A 125 -1.65 5.78 -7.54
N VAL A 126 -1.53 5.19 -6.36
CA VAL A 126 -0.49 4.23 -6.05
C VAL A 126 -1.13 2.87 -5.72
N PHE A 127 -0.64 1.81 -6.34
CA PHE A 127 -1.10 0.46 -6.04
C PHE A 127 0.03 -0.56 -6.11
N ILE A 128 -0.17 -1.70 -5.46
CA ILE A 128 0.74 -2.84 -5.52
C ILE A 128 0.24 -3.78 -6.61
N PRO A 129 1.02 -4.02 -7.69
CA PRO A 129 0.63 -4.92 -8.75
C PRO A 129 0.63 -6.38 -8.27
N ARG A 130 0.03 -7.28 -9.04
CA ARG A 130 0.04 -8.71 -8.71
C ARG A 130 1.45 -9.26 -8.78
N PHE A 131 1.91 -9.82 -7.69
CA PHE A 131 3.25 -10.38 -7.55
C PHE A 131 3.55 -11.49 -8.57
N ARG A 132 2.53 -12.29 -8.90
CA ARG A 132 2.64 -13.41 -9.83
C ARG A 132 3.03 -12.99 -11.26
N ASP A 133 2.54 -11.82 -11.68
CA ASP A 133 2.79 -11.32 -13.05
C ASP A 133 4.19 -10.68 -13.20
N GLY A 134 4.86 -10.37 -12.08
CA GLY A 134 6.15 -9.68 -12.06
C GLY A 134 7.36 -10.54 -11.73
N LEU A 135 7.18 -11.80 -11.33
CA LEU A 135 8.31 -12.65 -10.89
C LEU A 135 9.34 -12.90 -12.00
N THR A 136 8.90 -13.17 -13.21
CA THR A 136 9.78 -13.40 -14.37
C THR A 136 10.50 -12.13 -14.81
N HIS A 137 9.82 -10.99 -14.79
CA HIS A 137 10.38 -9.69 -15.16
C HIS A 137 11.36 -9.14 -14.12
N ARG A 138 11.15 -9.49 -12.83
CA ARG A 138 12.11 -9.13 -11.77
C ARG A 138 13.49 -9.72 -11.99
N ALA A 139 13.56 -10.98 -12.41
CA ALA A 139 14.83 -11.68 -12.67
C ALA A 139 15.60 -11.05 -13.85
N LEU A 140 14.89 -10.38 -14.77
CA LEU A 140 15.46 -9.77 -15.98
C LEU A 140 15.69 -8.25 -15.85
N GLY A 141 15.44 -7.65 -14.66
CA GLY A 141 15.59 -6.20 -14.44
C GLY A 141 14.58 -5.33 -15.20
N GLY A 142 13.52 -5.93 -15.76
CA GLY A 142 12.50 -5.25 -16.56
C GLY A 142 11.43 -4.55 -15.73
N GLN A 143 10.66 -3.68 -16.38
CA GLN A 143 9.47 -3.06 -15.78
C GLN A 143 8.37 -4.11 -15.61
N HIS A 144 7.49 -3.88 -14.63
CA HIS A 144 6.35 -4.77 -14.40
C HIS A 144 5.38 -4.74 -15.59
N PRO A 145 4.90 -5.89 -16.10
CA PRO A 145 4.06 -5.96 -17.31
C PRO A 145 2.79 -5.12 -17.22
N VAL A 146 2.25 -4.89 -16.02
CA VAL A 146 1.12 -3.99 -15.80
C VAL A 146 1.43 -2.54 -16.19
N VAL A 147 2.67 -2.08 -16.03
CA VAL A 147 3.08 -0.73 -16.43
C VAL A 147 3.07 -0.61 -17.95
N GLU A 148 3.60 -1.63 -18.63
CA GLU A 148 3.59 -1.68 -20.09
C GLU A 148 2.17 -1.79 -20.66
N GLU A 149 1.32 -2.62 -20.02
CA GLU A 149 -0.09 -2.75 -20.38
C GLU A 149 -0.83 -1.41 -20.30
N ILE A 150 -0.69 -0.67 -19.19
CA ILE A 150 -1.35 0.62 -19.04
C ILE A 150 -0.78 1.65 -20.01
N ARG A 151 0.54 1.67 -20.25
CA ARG A 151 1.15 2.56 -21.26
C ARG A 151 0.61 2.29 -22.66
N ALA A 152 0.55 1.03 -23.08
CA ALA A 152 -0.02 0.66 -24.38
C ALA A 152 -1.48 1.11 -24.52
N MET A 153 -2.28 1.04 -23.44
CA MET A 153 -3.64 1.57 -23.43
C MET A 153 -3.65 3.11 -23.58
N CYS A 154 -2.72 3.82 -22.92
CA CYS A 154 -2.60 5.28 -23.04
C CYS A 154 -2.21 5.70 -24.47
N ASP A 155 -1.31 4.95 -25.11
CA ASP A 155 -0.87 5.23 -26.47
C ASP A 155 -1.96 4.93 -27.51
N ALA A 156 -2.79 3.91 -27.28
CA ALA A 156 -3.94 3.60 -28.11
C ALA A 156 -5.11 4.60 -27.99
N ALA A 157 -5.15 5.36 -26.89
CA ALA A 157 -6.20 6.36 -26.61
C ALA A 157 -5.80 7.79 -27.04
N ARG A 158 -4.61 7.99 -27.58
CA ARG A 158 -4.10 9.25 -28.14
C ARG A 158 -4.38 9.35 -29.63
#